data_bdd8a4af63c5d79df23f99e0c37c1914
#
_entry.id   bdd8a4af63c5d79df23f99e0c37c1914
#
_cell.length_a   1.000
_cell.length_b   1.000
_cell.length_c   1.000
_cell.angle_alpha   90.00
_cell.angle_beta   90.00
_cell.angle_gamma   90.00
#
_symmetry.space_group_name_H-M   'P 1'
#
loop_
_entity.id
_entity.type
_entity.pdbx_description
1 polymer ?
#
loop_
_entity_poly.entity_id
_entity_poly.type
_entity_poly.pdbx_seq_one_letter_code
_entity_poly.pdbx_strand_id
1 'polypeptide(L)'
;MLTSPSAAFLTQKCTLPTRTIKFEIWDTAGQERFASLAPMYYRNAQAALVVYDVTKPSSLTKAKHWVAELQRQASPGIVIALVGNKLDLTNDGGDAAGVLAAPEVQSESTEQNGNEGAGEEAEGPLAASGDARKVSTREASTYAEEEGLLFFETSAKTGTNVVDVFTAIANAIPESS
;
A
#
# COMPACT_ATOMS: atom_id res chain seq x y z
N MET A 1 6.30 -24.32 -26.38
CA MET A 1 7.01 -23.06 -26.26
C MET A 1 6.88 -22.60 -24.80
N LEU A 2 7.88 -22.89 -23.99
CA LEU A 2 7.88 -22.49 -22.58
C LEU A 2 8.29 -21.03 -22.55
N THR A 3 7.33 -20.13 -22.30
CA THR A 3 7.65 -18.75 -21.98
C THR A 3 8.28 -18.72 -20.59
N SER A 4 9.57 -18.48 -20.55
CA SER A 4 10.27 -18.15 -19.31
C SER A 4 9.51 -17.04 -18.60
N PRO A 5 9.28 -17.12 -17.27
CA PRO A 5 8.74 -16.01 -16.52
C PRO A 5 9.77 -14.88 -16.61
N SER A 6 9.48 -13.92 -17.47
CA SER A 6 10.27 -12.71 -17.59
C SER A 6 10.00 -11.86 -16.38
N ALA A 7 10.86 -11.95 -15.36
CA ALA A 7 10.90 -10.93 -14.35
C ALA A 7 11.21 -9.61 -15.05
N ALA A 8 10.32 -8.64 -14.96
CA ALA A 8 10.58 -7.34 -15.53
C ALA A 8 11.69 -6.67 -14.72
N PHE A 9 12.76 -6.30 -15.40
CA PHE A 9 13.90 -5.60 -14.82
C PHE A 9 13.86 -4.13 -15.23
N LEU A 10 13.91 -3.25 -14.25
CA LEU A 10 13.94 -1.79 -14.45
C LEU A 10 15.07 -1.16 -13.64
N THR A 11 15.61 -0.08 -14.13
CA THR A 11 16.56 0.75 -13.38
C THR A 11 15.98 2.13 -13.15
N GLN A 12 16.15 2.64 -11.95
CA GLN A 12 15.73 3.99 -11.56
C GLN A 12 16.79 4.63 -10.66
N LYS A 13 17.14 5.87 -10.97
CA LYS A 13 18.02 6.67 -10.11
C LYS A 13 17.20 7.46 -9.11
N CYS A 14 17.66 7.46 -7.87
CA CYS A 14 17.13 8.30 -6.81
C CYS A 14 18.28 9.15 -6.26
N THR A 15 18.18 10.46 -6.39
CA THR A 15 19.18 11.41 -5.90
C THR A 15 18.75 11.96 -4.57
N LEU A 16 19.52 11.67 -3.54
CA LEU A 16 19.40 12.24 -2.21
C LEU A 16 20.38 13.42 -2.06
N PRO A 17 20.23 14.27 -1.04
CA PRO A 17 21.16 15.37 -0.80
C PRO A 17 22.63 14.94 -0.64
N THR A 18 22.86 13.75 -0.10
CA THR A 18 24.20 13.23 0.23
C THR A 18 24.72 12.19 -0.75
N ARG A 19 23.83 11.54 -1.51
CA ARG A 19 24.20 10.43 -2.41
C ARG A 19 23.17 10.18 -3.50
N THR A 20 23.58 9.51 -4.55
CA THR A 20 22.66 9.00 -5.58
C THR A 20 22.64 7.49 -5.53
N ILE A 21 21.47 6.90 -5.45
CA ILE A 21 21.24 5.46 -5.49
C ILE A 21 20.66 5.10 -6.85
N LYS A 22 21.23 4.10 -7.49
CA LYS A 22 20.67 3.46 -8.67
C LYS A 22 19.94 2.19 -8.22
N PHE A 23 18.63 2.21 -8.27
CA PHE A 23 17.82 1.03 -8.05
C PHE A 23 17.86 0.10 -9.25
N GLU A 24 18.04 -1.16 -8.99
CA GLU A 24 17.78 -2.25 -9.91
C GLU A 24 16.56 -2.99 -9.40
N ILE A 25 15.44 -2.80 -10.11
CA ILE A 25 14.13 -3.23 -9.65
C ILE A 25 13.73 -4.51 -10.38
N TRP A 26 13.44 -5.55 -9.60
CA TRP A 26 12.95 -6.83 -10.11
C TRP A 26 11.48 -6.99 -9.74
N ASP A 27 10.60 -6.99 -10.74
CA ASP A 27 9.19 -7.30 -10.54
C ASP A 27 9.01 -8.82 -10.56
N THR A 28 8.63 -9.36 -9.41
CA THR A 28 8.43 -10.81 -9.24
C THR A 28 7.03 -11.27 -9.64
N ALA A 29 6.17 -10.36 -10.12
CA ALA A 29 4.79 -10.61 -10.53
C ALA A 29 4.08 -11.68 -9.69
N GLY A 30 3.21 -11.33 -8.77
CA GLY A 30 2.41 -12.11 -7.81
C GLY A 30 2.02 -13.54 -8.16
N GLN A 31 2.93 -14.31 -8.73
CA GLN A 31 2.70 -15.68 -9.14
C GLN A 31 3.18 -16.63 -8.05
N GLU A 32 2.27 -16.98 -7.16
CA GLU A 32 2.52 -17.99 -6.12
C GLU A 32 3.02 -19.33 -6.71
N ARG A 33 2.74 -19.56 -7.98
CA ARG A 33 3.25 -20.73 -8.73
C ARG A 33 4.78 -20.79 -8.81
N PHE A 34 5.44 -19.64 -8.67
CA PHE A 34 6.90 -19.52 -8.72
C PHE A 34 7.52 -19.14 -7.37
N ALA A 35 6.79 -19.37 -6.28
CA ALA A 35 7.31 -19.12 -4.93
C ALA A 35 8.66 -19.80 -4.67
N SER A 36 8.91 -20.95 -5.28
CA SER A 36 10.20 -21.64 -5.19
C SER A 36 11.36 -20.87 -5.85
N LEU A 37 11.09 -19.96 -6.77
CA LEU A 37 12.09 -19.12 -7.43
C LEU A 37 12.29 -17.77 -6.72
N ALA A 38 11.38 -17.39 -5.83
CA ALA A 38 11.45 -16.13 -5.11
C ALA A 38 12.77 -15.91 -4.36
N PRO A 39 13.37 -16.94 -3.70
CA PRO A 39 14.66 -16.79 -3.03
C PRO A 39 15.78 -16.29 -3.93
N MET A 40 15.75 -16.60 -5.23
CA MET A 40 16.75 -16.12 -6.19
C MET A 40 16.73 -14.61 -6.34
N TYR A 41 15.55 -13.99 -6.18
CA TYR A 41 15.36 -12.54 -6.34
C TYR A 41 15.71 -11.77 -5.07
N TYR A 42 15.36 -12.26 -3.89
CA TYR A 42 15.53 -11.49 -2.66
C TYR A 42 16.76 -11.83 -1.83
N ARG A 43 17.47 -12.92 -2.13
CA ARG A 43 18.63 -13.38 -1.33
C ARG A 43 19.72 -12.31 -1.18
N ASN A 44 19.97 -11.53 -2.22
CA ASN A 44 20.96 -10.45 -2.22
C ASN A 44 20.31 -9.06 -2.32
N ALA A 45 18.99 -8.95 -2.20
CA ALA A 45 18.31 -7.68 -2.25
C ALA A 45 18.62 -6.85 -1.01
N GLN A 46 18.85 -5.56 -1.21
CA GLN A 46 19.04 -4.60 -0.12
C GLN A 46 17.71 -4.03 0.38
N ALA A 47 16.68 -4.09 -0.45
CA ALA A 47 15.32 -3.67 -0.10
C ALA A 47 14.29 -4.55 -0.80
N ALA A 48 13.10 -4.60 -0.22
CA ALA A 48 11.94 -5.24 -0.79
C ALA A 48 10.70 -4.38 -0.62
N LEU A 49 9.88 -4.31 -1.66
CA LEU A 49 8.54 -3.73 -1.64
C LEU A 49 7.53 -4.86 -1.57
N VAL A 50 6.71 -4.87 -0.53
CA VAL A 50 5.59 -5.80 -0.40
C VAL A 50 4.31 -5.02 -0.60
N VAL A 51 3.66 -5.26 -1.73
CA VAL A 51 2.50 -4.47 -2.19
C VAL A 51 1.22 -5.25 -1.95
N TYR A 52 0.23 -4.60 -1.32
CA TYR A 52 -1.13 -5.09 -1.21
C TYR A 52 -2.12 -4.10 -1.83
N ASP A 53 -3.34 -4.54 -2.01
CA ASP A 53 -4.44 -3.76 -2.56
C ASP A 53 -5.35 -3.30 -1.42
N VAL A 54 -5.51 -1.99 -1.23
CA VAL A 54 -6.32 -1.42 -0.14
C VAL A 54 -7.81 -1.76 -0.25
N THR A 55 -8.25 -2.26 -1.40
CA THR A 55 -9.62 -2.71 -1.66
C THR A 55 -9.85 -4.20 -1.38
N LYS A 56 -8.78 -4.95 -1.04
CA LYS A 56 -8.84 -6.41 -0.88
C LYS A 56 -8.15 -6.86 0.40
N PRO A 57 -8.90 -7.23 1.45
CA PRO A 57 -8.33 -7.73 2.71
C PRO A 57 -7.43 -8.95 2.54
N SER A 58 -7.77 -9.87 1.62
CA SER A 58 -6.95 -11.05 1.34
C SER A 58 -5.56 -10.72 0.83
N SER A 59 -5.38 -9.58 0.16
CA SER A 59 -4.07 -9.14 -0.31
C SER A 59 -3.15 -8.71 0.84
N LEU A 60 -3.69 -8.14 1.90
CA LEU A 60 -2.91 -7.83 3.11
C LEU A 60 -2.46 -9.11 3.82
N THR A 61 -3.30 -10.12 3.89
CA THR A 61 -2.94 -11.43 4.46
C THR A 61 -1.77 -12.05 3.68
N LYS A 62 -1.80 -12.02 2.36
CA LYS A 62 -0.70 -12.47 1.51
C LYS A 62 0.57 -11.63 1.74
N ALA A 63 0.43 -10.31 1.85
CA ALA A 63 1.54 -9.41 2.13
C ALA A 63 2.23 -9.76 3.47
N LYS A 64 1.47 -10.01 4.52
CA LYS A 64 1.99 -10.47 5.83
C LYS A 64 2.79 -11.77 5.70
N HIS A 65 2.31 -12.70 4.87
CA HIS A 65 3.05 -13.94 4.60
C HIS A 65 4.41 -13.67 3.92
N TRP A 66 4.44 -12.79 2.93
CA TRP A 66 5.68 -12.42 2.24
C TRP A 66 6.64 -11.65 3.14
N VAL A 67 6.15 -10.79 4.01
CA VAL A 67 6.98 -10.10 5.03
C VAL A 67 7.67 -11.14 5.92
N ALA A 68 6.92 -12.11 6.45
CA ALA A 68 7.49 -13.18 7.28
C ALA A 68 8.53 -14.00 6.52
N GLU A 69 8.30 -14.29 5.25
CA GLU A 69 9.25 -15.01 4.39
C GLU A 69 10.55 -14.23 4.20
N LEU A 70 10.44 -12.93 3.89
CA LEU A 70 11.60 -12.05 3.73
C LEU A 70 12.40 -11.92 5.02
N GLN A 71 11.74 -11.76 6.16
CA GLN A 71 12.42 -11.67 7.47
C GLN A 71 13.18 -12.95 7.82
N ARG A 72 12.66 -14.09 7.38
CA ARG A 72 13.28 -15.40 7.64
C ARG A 72 14.42 -15.73 6.69
N GLN A 73 14.30 -15.35 5.40
CA GLN A 73 15.17 -15.89 4.35
C GLN A 73 16.00 -14.83 3.59
N ALA A 74 15.63 -13.57 3.66
CA ALA A 74 16.41 -12.51 3.01
C ALA A 74 17.69 -12.19 3.80
N SER A 75 18.53 -11.36 3.20
CA SER A 75 19.75 -10.89 3.87
C SER A 75 19.43 -10.13 5.15
N PRO A 76 20.21 -10.33 6.22
CA PRO A 76 20.07 -9.52 7.43
C PRO A 76 20.18 -8.03 7.11
N GLY A 77 19.29 -7.22 7.67
CA GLY A 77 19.29 -5.77 7.44
C GLY A 77 18.57 -5.31 6.15
N ILE A 78 17.88 -6.23 5.46
CA ILE A 78 17.03 -5.83 4.33
C ILE A 78 16.00 -4.78 4.74
N VAL A 79 15.86 -3.73 3.96
CA VAL A 79 14.82 -2.72 4.14
C VAL A 79 13.53 -3.21 3.51
N ILE A 80 12.49 -3.39 4.30
CA ILE A 80 11.18 -3.82 3.80
C ILE A 80 10.18 -2.67 3.90
N ALA A 81 9.52 -2.35 2.79
CA ALA A 81 8.42 -1.40 2.75
C ALA A 81 7.11 -2.13 2.45
N LEU A 82 6.13 -1.96 3.33
CA LEU A 82 4.75 -2.38 3.10
C LEU A 82 3.99 -1.26 2.41
N VAL A 83 3.42 -1.54 1.25
CA VAL A 83 2.81 -0.54 0.38
C VAL A 83 1.38 -0.92 0.05
N GLY A 84 0.41 -0.13 0.51
CA GLY A 84 -0.98 -0.25 0.13
C GLY A 84 -1.27 0.52 -1.16
N ASN A 85 -1.47 -0.19 -2.26
CA ASN A 85 -1.74 0.41 -3.56
C ASN A 85 -3.24 0.59 -3.82
N LYS A 86 -3.56 1.35 -4.85
CA LYS A 86 -4.90 1.74 -5.30
C LYS A 86 -5.58 2.77 -4.40
N LEU A 87 -4.79 3.67 -3.81
CA LEU A 87 -5.29 4.79 -3.01
C LEU A 87 -6.31 5.66 -3.77
N ASP A 88 -6.18 5.74 -5.11
CA ASP A 88 -7.10 6.43 -6.01
C ASP A 88 -8.55 5.91 -5.97
N LEU A 89 -8.75 4.68 -5.50
CA LEU A 89 -10.08 4.06 -5.33
C LEU A 89 -10.70 4.33 -3.95
N THR A 90 -10.05 5.10 -3.12
CA THR A 90 -10.49 5.48 -1.78
C THR A 90 -10.81 6.96 -1.71
N ASN A 91 -11.57 7.37 -0.69
CA ASN A 91 -11.83 8.79 -0.46
C ASN A 91 -10.58 9.59 -0.10
N ASP A 92 -9.54 8.92 0.39
CA ASP A 92 -8.25 9.55 0.73
C ASP A 92 -7.39 9.86 -0.50
N GLY A 93 -7.70 9.24 -1.64
CA GLY A 93 -6.97 9.40 -2.90
C GLY A 93 -7.51 10.48 -3.84
N GLY A 94 -8.62 11.07 -3.51
CA GLY A 94 -9.27 12.11 -4.31
C GLY A 94 -9.24 13.47 -3.63
N ASP A 95 -8.12 14.11 -3.58
CA ASP A 95 -7.92 15.57 -3.65
C ASP A 95 -6.57 15.97 -3.06
N ALA A 96 -5.60 16.07 -3.90
CA ALA A 96 -4.47 16.95 -3.65
C ALA A 96 -4.65 18.22 -4.48
N ALA A 97 -5.85 18.82 -4.42
CA ALA A 97 -6.08 20.15 -4.98
C ALA A 97 -7.22 20.85 -4.24
N GLY A 98 -6.84 21.78 -3.37
CA GLY A 98 -7.74 22.83 -2.95
C GLY A 98 -8.34 22.73 -1.56
N VAL A 99 -7.51 22.97 -0.57
CA VAL A 99 -7.98 23.43 0.73
C VAL A 99 -8.38 24.88 0.62
N LEU A 100 -9.63 25.20 0.91
CA LEU A 100 -9.99 26.42 1.61
C LEU A 100 -11.15 26.11 2.54
N ALA A 101 -10.86 26.30 3.80
CA ALA A 101 -11.78 26.24 4.90
C ALA A 101 -12.91 27.22 4.76
N ALA A 102 -14.09 26.86 5.20
CA ALA A 102 -15.05 27.80 5.74
C ALA A 102 -16.14 27.07 6.55
N PRO A 103 -16.90 27.82 7.37
CA PRO A 103 -16.95 27.52 8.77
C PRO A 103 -18.24 26.81 9.20
N GLU A 104 -18.18 26.32 10.41
CA GLU A 104 -19.31 25.76 11.19
C GLU A 104 -20.50 26.70 11.22
N VAL A 105 -21.66 26.16 10.97
CA VAL A 105 -22.90 26.71 11.46
C VAL A 105 -23.65 25.64 12.23
N GLN A 106 -23.66 25.85 13.52
CA GLN A 106 -24.58 25.18 14.45
C GLN A 106 -26.00 25.60 14.14
N SER A 107 -26.93 24.69 14.16
CA SER A 107 -28.29 25.00 14.57
C SER A 107 -28.96 23.77 15.17
N GLU A 108 -29.48 24.06 16.34
CA GLU A 108 -30.11 23.21 17.36
C GLU A 108 -31.38 22.51 16.87
N SER A 109 -31.55 21.37 17.49
CA SER A 109 -32.74 20.64 17.95
C SER A 109 -34.12 21.19 17.67
N THR A 110 -35.03 20.29 17.26
CA THR A 110 -36.33 20.13 17.94
C THR A 110 -36.85 18.71 17.73
N GLU A 111 -37.22 18.09 18.87
CA GLU A 111 -37.94 16.83 18.99
C GLU A 111 -39.37 16.98 18.47
N GLN A 112 -39.97 15.92 17.91
CA GLN A 112 -41.21 15.33 18.37
C GLN A 112 -41.67 14.12 17.54
N ASN A 113 -41.63 13.00 18.16
CA ASN A 113 -42.68 12.02 18.46
C ASN A 113 -43.67 11.59 17.36
N GLY A 114 -43.72 10.25 17.14
CA GLY A 114 -45.01 9.61 16.84
C GLY A 114 -45.02 8.49 15.81
N ASN A 115 -44.98 7.27 16.31
CA ASN A 115 -45.83 6.11 15.99
C ASN A 115 -45.61 5.27 14.72
N GLU A 116 -45.32 4.04 14.99
CA GLU A 116 -45.65 2.71 14.42
C GLU A 116 -46.12 2.58 12.96
N GLY A 117 -45.47 1.67 12.27
CA GLY A 117 -45.95 1.06 11.04
C GLY A 117 -44.95 0.10 10.43
N ALA A 118 -45.17 -1.18 10.66
CA ALA A 118 -44.45 -2.28 10.04
C ALA A 118 -44.61 -2.25 8.50
N GLY A 119 -43.54 -2.60 7.80
CA GLY A 119 -43.65 -2.84 6.35
C GLY A 119 -42.33 -2.87 5.61
N GLU A 120 -41.90 -4.08 5.35
CA GLU A 120 -41.20 -4.53 4.13
C GLU A 120 -39.88 -3.87 3.72
N GLU A 121 -38.93 -4.76 3.65
CA GLU A 121 -37.61 -4.65 3.03
C GLU A 121 -37.68 -4.00 1.65
N ALA A 122 -37.06 -2.85 1.55
CA ALA A 122 -36.61 -2.34 0.27
C ALA A 122 -35.11 -2.18 0.37
N GLU A 123 -34.38 -3.14 -0.17
CA GLU A 123 -32.98 -2.93 -0.53
C GLU A 123 -32.94 -1.78 -1.54
N GLY A 124 -32.78 -0.59 -1.03
CA GLY A 124 -32.40 0.53 -1.84
C GLY A 124 -30.95 0.35 -2.29
N PRO A 125 -30.59 0.70 -3.52
CA PRO A 125 -29.19 0.72 -3.93
C PRO A 125 -28.46 1.66 -3.01
N LEU A 126 -27.56 1.10 -2.18
CA LEU A 126 -26.58 1.85 -1.44
C LEU A 126 -25.89 2.76 -2.46
N ALA A 127 -26.13 4.05 -2.35
CA ALA A 127 -25.36 5.03 -3.06
C ALA A 127 -23.88 4.66 -2.84
N ALA A 128 -23.21 4.32 -3.92
CA ALA A 128 -21.80 4.01 -3.87
C ALA A 128 -21.10 5.26 -3.33
N SER A 129 -20.80 5.26 -2.04
CA SER A 129 -19.75 6.10 -1.55
C SER A 129 -18.54 5.74 -2.38
N GLY A 130 -17.86 6.71 -3.00
CA GLY A 130 -16.72 6.46 -3.88
C GLY A 130 -15.51 5.83 -3.19
N ASP A 131 -15.72 5.28 -1.99
CA ASP A 131 -14.70 4.64 -1.17
C ASP A 131 -14.78 3.12 -1.26
N ALA A 132 -13.87 2.57 -2.07
CA ALA A 132 -13.73 1.13 -2.22
C ALA A 132 -12.78 0.51 -1.17
N ARG A 133 -12.29 1.28 -0.19
CA ARG A 133 -11.38 0.81 0.86
C ARG A 133 -11.98 -0.34 1.65
N LYS A 134 -11.21 -1.43 1.79
CA LYS A 134 -11.53 -2.60 2.61
C LYS A 134 -10.44 -2.91 3.64
N VAL A 135 -9.28 -2.31 3.51
CA VAL A 135 -8.16 -2.40 4.45
C VAL A 135 -7.93 -1.03 5.05
N SER A 136 -8.08 -0.90 6.36
CA SER A 136 -7.87 0.37 7.03
C SER A 136 -6.37 0.74 7.06
N THR A 137 -6.07 2.02 6.88
CA THR A 137 -4.73 2.57 7.04
C THR A 137 -4.14 2.20 8.39
N ARG A 138 -4.95 2.31 9.43
CA ARG A 138 -4.52 2.02 10.81
C ARG A 138 -4.11 0.56 11.01
N GLU A 139 -4.86 -0.39 10.49
CA GLU A 139 -4.53 -1.82 10.59
C GLU A 139 -3.17 -2.11 9.94
N ALA A 140 -2.98 -1.65 8.73
CA ALA A 140 -1.76 -1.90 7.97
C ALA A 140 -0.55 -1.15 8.55
N SER A 141 -0.73 0.10 9.00
CA SER A 141 0.35 0.88 9.61
C SER A 141 0.77 0.33 10.97
N THR A 142 -0.18 -0.14 11.78
CA THR A 142 0.13 -0.80 13.06
C THR A 142 0.94 -2.06 12.84
N TYR A 143 0.55 -2.89 11.89
CA TYR A 143 1.30 -4.08 11.52
C TYR A 143 2.73 -3.74 11.05
N ALA A 144 2.87 -2.73 10.19
CA ALA A 144 4.18 -2.30 9.71
C ALA A 144 5.07 -1.80 10.85
N GLU A 145 4.51 -1.06 11.80
CA GLU A 145 5.22 -0.57 12.98
C GLU A 145 5.69 -1.72 13.88
N GLU A 146 4.83 -2.70 14.14
CA GLU A 146 5.17 -3.90 14.93
C GLU A 146 6.28 -4.73 14.29
N GLU A 147 6.31 -4.82 12.97
CA GLU A 147 7.29 -5.59 12.21
C GLU A 147 8.54 -4.79 11.81
N GLY A 148 8.59 -3.51 12.14
CA GLY A 148 9.72 -2.65 11.79
C GLY A 148 9.84 -2.34 10.30
N LEU A 149 8.71 -2.22 9.61
CA LEU A 149 8.63 -1.95 8.17
C LEU A 149 8.42 -0.46 7.91
N LEU A 150 8.87 0.01 6.75
CA LEU A 150 8.37 1.26 6.18
C LEU A 150 6.93 1.04 5.73
N PHE A 151 6.10 2.07 5.85
CA PHE A 151 4.69 1.99 5.45
C PHE A 151 4.30 3.18 4.59
N PHE A 152 3.63 2.88 3.47
CA PHE A 152 3.07 3.89 2.57
C PHE A 152 1.77 3.39 1.96
N GLU A 153 0.88 4.32 1.66
CA GLU A 153 -0.23 4.09 0.76
C GLU A 153 0.01 4.87 -0.54
N THR A 154 -0.19 4.22 -1.66
CA THR A 154 0.16 4.75 -2.98
C THR A 154 -0.96 4.56 -3.99
N SER A 155 -0.89 5.32 -5.06
CA SER A 155 -1.58 5.02 -6.30
C SER A 155 -0.59 4.92 -7.44
N ALA A 156 -0.36 3.72 -7.92
CA ALA A 156 0.45 3.51 -9.12
C ALA A 156 -0.20 4.13 -10.37
N LYS A 157 -1.54 4.26 -10.36
CA LYS A 157 -2.29 4.88 -11.44
C LYS A 157 -2.04 6.39 -11.54
N THR A 158 -2.05 7.09 -10.42
CA THR A 158 -1.89 8.56 -10.37
C THR A 158 -0.45 8.99 -10.07
N GLY A 159 0.39 8.08 -9.59
CA GLY A 159 1.74 8.36 -9.11
C GLY A 159 1.81 8.88 -7.67
N THR A 160 0.68 8.98 -6.98
CA THR A 160 0.63 9.48 -5.60
C THR A 160 1.52 8.65 -4.69
N ASN A 161 2.41 9.31 -3.95
CA ASN A 161 3.36 8.74 -2.98
C ASN A 161 4.38 7.73 -3.54
N VAL A 162 4.42 7.47 -4.84
CA VAL A 162 5.36 6.51 -5.44
C VAL A 162 6.80 6.97 -5.25
N VAL A 163 7.10 8.24 -5.53
CA VAL A 163 8.44 8.81 -5.34
C VAL A 163 8.84 8.77 -3.86
N ASP A 164 7.92 9.03 -2.96
CA ASP A 164 8.16 9.03 -1.51
C ASP A 164 8.59 7.65 -1.00
N VAL A 165 8.01 6.58 -1.53
CA VAL A 165 8.41 5.20 -1.21
C VAL A 165 9.87 4.95 -1.56
N PHE A 166 10.28 5.27 -2.79
CA PHE A 166 11.66 5.06 -3.24
C PHE A 166 12.65 5.95 -2.49
N THR A 167 12.28 7.20 -2.20
CA THR A 167 13.10 8.11 -1.40
C THR A 167 13.30 7.58 0.03
N ALA A 168 12.25 7.09 0.66
CA ALA A 168 12.33 6.51 2.00
C ALA A 168 13.21 5.25 2.03
N ILE A 169 13.09 4.38 1.04
CA ILE A 169 13.95 3.20 0.90
C ILE A 169 15.40 3.62 0.69
N ALA A 170 15.65 4.59 -0.18
CA ALA A 170 16.98 5.11 -0.44
C ALA A 170 17.65 5.67 0.82
N ASN A 171 16.88 6.35 1.67
CA ASN A 171 17.38 6.84 2.96
C ASN A 171 17.64 5.73 3.98
N ALA A 172 16.86 4.66 3.93
CA ALA A 172 16.95 3.56 4.90
C ALA A 172 18.07 2.56 4.56
N ILE A 173 18.47 2.45 3.29
CA ILE A 173 19.59 1.57 2.88
C ILE A 173 20.88 2.12 3.47
N PRO A 174 21.67 1.31 4.23
CA PRO A 174 22.95 1.73 4.77
C PRO A 174 23.92 2.18 3.68
N GLU A 175 24.75 3.18 4.00
CA GLU A 175 25.88 3.51 3.12
C GLU A 175 26.89 2.36 3.16
N SER A 176 27.26 1.86 1.99
CA SER A 176 28.36 0.91 1.89
C SER A 176 29.65 1.62 2.36
N SER A 177 30.22 1.14 3.42
CA SER A 177 31.54 1.56 3.88
C SER A 177 32.61 1.14 2.89
#